data_1513644b9d4a519f44f40d00f8343f98
#
_entry.id   1513644b9d4a519f44f40d00f8343f98
#
_cell.length_a   1.000
_cell.length_b   1.000
_cell.length_c   1.000
_cell.angle_alpha   90.00
_cell.angle_beta   90.00
_cell.angle_gamma   90.00
#
_symmetry.space_group_name_H-M   'P 1'
#
loop_
_entity.id
_entity.type
_entity.pdbx_description
1 polymer ?
#
loop_
_entity_poly.entity_id
_entity_poly.type
_entity_poly.pdbx_seq_one_letter_code
_entity_poly.pdbx_strand_id
1 'polypeptide(L)'
;MSGSISPNRAIIVPASAGSGKTYRIAHEYIYDVLRNRYREDGTPYFDHSFYKRILAVTFTNKATEEMKSRILTEIHLLASGAKSDHLAELIRETSLNEATLRSRAKIVRSLILHDYSHFTVLTNDTFFQRILRAFVRELSIDINFTTELDTTPILTKSVEALIEDITKQEELRKWLEELTEERIRDGERWDIRSAITALTGELFKESTKEIIEKTNDKKSLKHAIHNFHAVVSTKRKAYMGKGKMALELISERGYSHDNFKLKFTKVFEKVATGTLDKITDATLKHLYDSPEEWFNKGKASPELIACCRVANNFQRHIQRSYKP
;
A
#
# COMPACT_ATOMS: atom_id res chain seq x y z
N MET A 1 25.77 -15.24 36.41
CA MET A 1 25.98 -14.16 35.40
C MET A 1 24.75 -13.26 35.38
N SER A 2 24.85 -12.11 35.98
CA SER A 2 23.76 -11.13 36.10
C SER A 2 23.54 -10.48 34.76
N GLY A 3 22.54 -10.93 34.04
CA GLY A 3 22.09 -10.25 32.83
C GLY A 3 21.29 -9.00 33.19
N SER A 4 21.95 -7.85 33.26
CA SER A 4 21.27 -6.56 33.23
C SER A 4 20.48 -6.53 31.93
N ILE A 5 19.17 -6.48 32.02
CA ILE A 5 18.31 -6.31 30.84
C ILE A 5 18.62 -4.92 30.28
N SER A 6 19.35 -4.88 29.17
CA SER A 6 19.54 -3.66 28.39
C SER A 6 18.14 -3.10 28.04
N PRO A 7 17.85 -1.82 28.28
CA PRO A 7 16.53 -1.24 28.10
C PRO A 7 16.01 -1.25 26.64
N ASN A 8 16.83 -1.67 25.67
CA ASN A 8 16.54 -1.62 24.24
C ASN A 8 16.72 -2.96 23.54
N ARG A 9 16.24 -4.06 24.11
CA ARG A 9 16.32 -5.38 23.45
C ARG A 9 15.08 -5.61 22.59
N ALA A 10 15.24 -5.65 21.27
CA ALA A 10 14.23 -6.16 20.35
C ALA A 10 14.39 -7.67 20.18
N ILE A 11 13.30 -8.43 20.31
CA ILE A 11 13.26 -9.86 20.04
C ILE A 11 12.35 -10.09 18.83
N ILE A 12 12.93 -10.57 17.73
CA ILE A 12 12.18 -10.94 16.53
C ILE A 12 11.96 -12.46 16.58
N VAL A 13 10.68 -12.85 16.52
CA VAL A 13 10.27 -14.25 16.52
C VAL A 13 9.70 -14.60 15.16
N PRO A 14 10.42 -15.33 14.30
CA PRO A 14 9.85 -15.79 13.03
C PRO A 14 8.74 -16.80 13.32
N ALA A 15 7.59 -16.63 12.70
CA ALA A 15 6.45 -17.49 12.93
C ALA A 15 5.54 -17.59 11.69
N SER A 16 5.28 -18.83 11.23
CA SER A 16 4.33 -19.14 10.18
C SER A 16 2.88 -19.19 10.69
N ALA A 17 1.91 -19.32 9.80
CA ALA A 17 0.52 -19.58 10.17
C ALA A 17 0.44 -20.91 10.96
N GLY A 18 -0.30 -20.93 12.09
CA GLY A 18 -0.45 -22.12 12.95
C GLY A 18 0.74 -22.41 13.86
N SER A 19 1.82 -21.63 13.87
CA SER A 19 3.03 -21.87 14.68
C SER A 19 2.91 -21.55 16.19
N GLY A 20 1.70 -21.30 16.69
CA GLY A 20 1.50 -20.99 18.10
C GLY A 20 1.85 -19.57 18.52
N LYS A 21 1.90 -18.61 17.59
CA LYS A 21 2.20 -17.19 17.89
C LYS A 21 1.40 -16.62 19.06
N THR A 22 0.09 -16.82 19.04
CA THR A 22 -0.80 -16.32 20.09
C THR A 22 -0.57 -17.01 21.44
N TYR A 23 -0.22 -18.31 21.41
CA TYR A 23 0.19 -19.03 22.62
C TYR A 23 1.46 -18.42 23.21
N ARG A 24 2.47 -18.19 22.39
CA ARG A 24 3.74 -17.63 22.84
C ARG A 24 3.59 -16.21 23.40
N ILE A 25 2.81 -15.35 22.74
CA ILE A 25 2.59 -13.97 23.23
C ILE A 25 1.85 -14.01 24.58
N ALA A 26 0.85 -14.88 24.73
CA ALA A 26 0.16 -15.06 26.01
C ALA A 26 1.11 -15.58 27.08
N HIS A 27 1.99 -16.53 26.73
CA HIS A 27 3.01 -17.06 27.65
C HIS A 27 3.99 -15.96 28.09
N GLU A 28 4.56 -15.20 27.19
CA GLU A 28 5.47 -14.08 27.48
C GLU A 28 4.80 -13.03 28.39
N TYR A 29 3.52 -12.71 28.11
CA TYR A 29 2.75 -11.80 28.95
C TYR A 29 2.65 -12.33 30.38
N ILE A 30 2.23 -13.59 30.56
CA ILE A 30 2.05 -14.24 31.86
C ILE A 30 3.40 -14.37 32.59
N TYR A 31 4.45 -14.76 31.88
CA TYR A 31 5.81 -14.80 32.39
C TYR A 31 6.25 -13.45 32.95
N ASP A 32 6.07 -12.39 32.18
CA ASP A 32 6.49 -11.05 32.60
C ASP A 32 5.71 -10.54 33.80
N VAL A 33 4.44 -10.90 33.92
CA VAL A 33 3.60 -10.48 35.04
C VAL A 33 3.88 -11.27 36.33
N LEU A 34 4.31 -12.54 36.22
CA LEU A 34 4.48 -13.41 37.39
C LEU A 34 5.91 -13.55 37.88
N ARG A 35 6.92 -13.26 37.06
CA ARG A 35 8.33 -13.42 37.39
C ARG A 35 8.83 -12.46 38.47
N ASN A 36 9.98 -12.75 39.04
CA ASN A 36 10.69 -11.82 39.91
C ASN A 36 11.22 -10.63 39.10
N ARG A 37 11.16 -9.47 39.71
CA ARG A 37 11.95 -8.27 39.35
C ARG A 37 13.07 -8.12 40.35
N TYR A 38 14.09 -7.35 40.01
CA TYR A 38 15.25 -7.13 40.86
C TYR A 38 15.42 -5.65 41.11
N ARG A 39 15.71 -5.29 42.36
CA ARG A 39 16.10 -3.95 42.73
C ARG A 39 17.57 -3.70 42.33
N GLU A 40 18.01 -2.48 42.46
CA GLU A 40 19.41 -2.09 42.18
C GLU A 40 20.42 -2.89 43.02
N ASP A 41 20.02 -3.24 44.24
CA ASP A 41 20.81 -4.07 45.17
C ASP A 41 20.79 -5.60 44.85
N GLY A 42 20.11 -5.98 43.78
CA GLY A 42 19.97 -7.38 43.36
C GLY A 42 18.91 -8.17 44.13
N THR A 43 18.16 -7.57 45.05
CA THR A 43 17.09 -8.27 45.78
C THR A 43 15.87 -8.54 44.92
N PRO A 44 15.38 -9.80 44.87
CA PRO A 44 14.17 -10.11 44.08
C PRO A 44 12.93 -9.61 44.78
N TYR A 45 11.99 -9.07 43.99
CA TYR A 45 10.67 -8.68 44.45
C TYR A 45 9.60 -9.02 43.42
N PHE A 46 8.35 -9.11 43.86
CA PHE A 46 7.19 -9.33 42.99
C PHE A 46 6.48 -7.98 42.73
N ASP A 47 6.44 -7.56 41.45
CA ASP A 47 5.72 -6.38 41.05
C ASP A 47 4.32 -6.77 40.53
N HIS A 48 3.34 -6.80 41.45
CA HIS A 48 1.94 -7.14 41.15
C HIS A 48 1.27 -6.14 40.21
N SER A 49 1.83 -4.94 40.03
CA SER A 49 1.30 -3.89 39.16
C SER A 49 1.91 -3.88 37.77
N PHE A 50 2.84 -4.80 37.48
CA PHE A 50 3.60 -4.79 36.23
C PHE A 50 2.73 -4.92 34.98
N TYR A 51 1.57 -5.56 35.06
CA TYR A 51 0.60 -5.65 33.95
C TYR A 51 0.21 -4.27 33.39
N LYS A 52 0.26 -3.20 34.17
CA LYS A 52 0.00 -1.83 33.75
C LYS A 52 1.07 -1.26 32.81
N ARG A 53 2.26 -1.86 32.79
CA ARG A 53 3.41 -1.44 31.96
C ARG A 53 3.57 -2.30 30.70
N ILE A 54 2.73 -3.30 30.52
CA ILE A 54 2.77 -4.15 29.34
C ILE A 54 1.76 -3.61 28.32
N LEU A 55 2.24 -3.40 27.11
CA LEU A 55 1.41 -3.10 25.95
C LEU A 55 1.48 -4.28 24.99
N ALA A 56 0.35 -4.90 24.71
CA ALA A 56 0.19 -5.90 23.64
C ALA A 56 -0.64 -5.29 22.50
N VAL A 57 -0.12 -5.40 21.27
CA VAL A 57 -0.76 -4.79 20.10
C VAL A 57 -1.09 -5.84 19.04
N THR A 58 -2.26 -5.72 18.43
CA THR A 58 -2.76 -6.58 17.36
C THR A 58 -3.26 -5.76 16.17
N PHE A 59 -3.56 -6.43 15.05
CA PHE A 59 -4.10 -5.74 13.88
C PHE A 59 -5.63 -5.64 13.88
N THR A 60 -6.33 -6.59 14.50
CA THR A 60 -7.80 -6.65 14.44
C THR A 60 -8.43 -6.70 15.83
N ASN A 61 -9.65 -6.19 15.96
CA ASN A 61 -10.42 -6.26 17.19
C ASN A 61 -10.65 -7.72 17.62
N LYS A 62 -10.93 -8.62 16.67
CA LYS A 62 -11.09 -10.05 16.94
C LYS A 62 -9.84 -10.66 17.58
N ALA A 63 -8.65 -10.38 17.01
CA ALA A 63 -7.39 -10.85 17.57
C ALA A 63 -7.10 -10.26 18.95
N THR A 64 -7.50 -9.00 19.19
CA THR A 64 -7.39 -8.36 20.50
C THR A 64 -8.26 -9.08 21.54
N GLU A 65 -9.50 -9.38 21.21
CA GLU A 65 -10.43 -10.11 22.11
C GLU A 65 -9.96 -11.53 22.39
N GLU A 66 -9.52 -12.25 21.37
CA GLU A 66 -8.95 -13.60 21.53
C GLU A 66 -7.71 -13.58 22.42
N MET A 67 -6.82 -12.60 22.26
CA MET A 67 -5.62 -12.46 23.09
C MET A 67 -5.99 -12.14 24.55
N LYS A 68 -6.88 -11.19 24.79
CA LYS A 68 -7.39 -10.86 26.13
C LYS A 68 -8.00 -12.08 26.81
N SER A 69 -8.89 -12.75 26.11
CA SER A 69 -9.56 -13.94 26.61
C SER A 69 -8.55 -15.03 26.98
N ARG A 70 -7.59 -15.30 26.13
CA ARG A 70 -6.55 -16.31 26.36
C ARG A 70 -5.69 -15.98 27.58
N ILE A 71 -5.19 -14.76 27.69
CA ILE A 71 -4.35 -14.32 28.83
C ILE A 71 -5.16 -14.44 30.13
N LEU A 72 -6.40 -13.95 30.16
CA LEU A 72 -7.24 -13.99 31.35
C LEU A 72 -7.64 -15.43 31.74
N THR A 73 -7.92 -16.27 30.76
CA THR A 73 -8.24 -17.69 30.99
C THR A 73 -7.04 -18.42 31.62
N GLU A 74 -5.86 -18.22 31.10
CA GLU A 74 -4.65 -18.88 31.64
C GLU A 74 -4.30 -18.38 33.06
N ILE A 75 -4.37 -17.05 33.29
CA ILE A 75 -4.20 -16.51 34.64
C ILE A 75 -5.26 -17.07 35.59
N HIS A 76 -6.51 -17.27 35.13
CA HIS A 76 -7.58 -17.86 35.91
C HIS A 76 -7.27 -19.34 36.25
N LEU A 77 -6.85 -20.15 35.29
CA LEU A 77 -6.47 -21.54 35.48
C LEU A 77 -5.34 -21.69 36.53
N LEU A 78 -4.31 -20.84 36.38
CA LEU A 78 -3.22 -20.78 37.36
C LEU A 78 -3.73 -20.39 38.76
N ALA A 79 -4.58 -19.37 38.85
CA ALA A 79 -5.12 -18.85 40.11
C ALA A 79 -6.08 -19.84 40.81
N SER A 80 -6.85 -20.63 40.05
CA SER A 80 -7.80 -21.60 40.59
C SER A 80 -7.17 -22.93 40.96
N GLY A 81 -5.91 -23.16 40.60
CA GLY A 81 -5.27 -24.46 40.80
C GLY A 81 -5.56 -25.48 39.71
N ALA A 82 -6.28 -25.09 38.65
CA ALA A 82 -6.57 -25.94 37.51
C ALA A 82 -5.32 -26.22 36.64
N LYS A 83 -5.46 -27.18 35.74
CA LYS A 83 -4.41 -27.51 34.79
C LYS A 83 -4.25 -26.35 33.80
N SER A 84 -3.03 -25.81 33.67
CA SER A 84 -2.63 -24.81 32.70
C SER A 84 -1.50 -25.34 31.83
N ASP A 85 -1.57 -25.12 30.53
CA ASP A 85 -0.54 -25.56 29.59
C ASP A 85 0.77 -24.77 29.75
N HIS A 86 0.72 -23.60 30.36
CA HIS A 86 1.89 -22.74 30.59
C HIS A 86 2.64 -23.05 31.89
N LEU A 87 2.02 -23.79 32.85
CA LEU A 87 2.57 -23.94 34.20
C LEU A 87 3.97 -24.55 34.24
N ALA A 88 4.19 -25.63 33.51
CA ALA A 88 5.48 -26.34 33.52
C ALA A 88 6.61 -25.45 32.95
N GLU A 89 6.31 -24.69 31.91
CA GLU A 89 7.27 -23.78 31.29
C GLU A 89 7.56 -22.57 32.20
N LEU A 90 6.54 -22.01 32.83
CA LEU A 90 6.68 -20.93 33.81
C LEU A 90 7.54 -21.32 35.01
N ILE A 91 7.36 -22.53 35.56
CA ILE A 91 8.24 -23.04 36.65
C ILE A 91 9.70 -23.07 36.23
N ARG A 92 9.95 -23.61 35.04
CA ARG A 92 11.31 -23.74 34.50
C ARG A 92 11.96 -22.36 34.27
N GLU A 93 11.22 -21.40 33.66
CA GLU A 93 11.76 -20.11 33.27
C GLU A 93 11.87 -19.11 34.42
N THR A 94 10.91 -19.10 35.34
CA THR A 94 10.93 -18.19 36.50
C THR A 94 11.75 -18.70 37.66
N SER A 95 12.07 -20.01 37.69
CA SER A 95 12.67 -20.71 38.84
C SER A 95 11.83 -20.58 40.13
N LEU A 96 10.52 -20.33 39.98
CA LEU A 96 9.57 -20.25 41.10
C LEU A 96 8.82 -21.59 41.24
N ASN A 97 8.45 -21.92 42.47
CA ASN A 97 7.61 -23.09 42.69
C ASN A 97 6.16 -22.83 42.29
N GLU A 98 5.42 -23.92 42.07
CA GLU A 98 4.00 -23.88 41.67
C GLU A 98 3.13 -23.07 42.63
N ALA A 99 3.31 -23.26 43.94
CA ALA A 99 2.49 -22.58 44.97
C ALA A 99 2.66 -21.05 44.89
N THR A 100 3.88 -20.57 44.66
CA THR A 100 4.19 -19.13 44.49
C THR A 100 3.56 -18.59 43.21
N LEU A 101 3.71 -19.30 42.07
CA LEU A 101 3.11 -18.88 40.80
C LEU A 101 1.57 -18.78 40.92
N ARG A 102 0.94 -19.76 41.52
CA ARG A 102 -0.54 -19.77 41.76
C ARG A 102 -0.97 -18.63 42.67
N SER A 103 -0.24 -18.37 43.75
CA SER A 103 -0.50 -17.24 44.63
C SER A 103 -0.40 -15.89 43.91
N ARG A 104 0.67 -15.69 43.13
CA ARG A 104 0.83 -14.47 42.34
C ARG A 104 -0.27 -14.33 41.28
N ALA A 105 -0.63 -15.41 40.59
CA ALA A 105 -1.74 -15.41 39.64
C ALA A 105 -3.08 -14.98 40.26
N LYS A 106 -3.38 -15.40 41.50
CA LYS A 106 -4.56 -14.94 42.25
C LYS A 106 -4.55 -13.43 42.44
N ILE A 107 -3.41 -12.87 42.87
CA ILE A 107 -3.27 -11.43 43.10
C ILE A 107 -3.45 -10.68 41.79
N VAL A 108 -2.73 -11.06 40.74
CA VAL A 108 -2.75 -10.40 39.42
C VAL A 108 -4.15 -10.46 38.79
N ARG A 109 -4.80 -11.62 38.86
CA ARG A 109 -6.19 -11.78 38.38
C ARG A 109 -7.12 -10.78 39.04
N SER A 110 -7.06 -10.70 40.39
CA SER A 110 -7.89 -9.74 41.14
C SER A 110 -7.63 -8.31 40.71
N LEU A 111 -6.37 -7.93 40.61
CA LEU A 111 -5.99 -6.56 40.23
C LEU A 111 -6.42 -6.21 38.80
N ILE A 112 -6.23 -7.11 37.83
CA ILE A 112 -6.67 -6.87 36.46
C ILE A 112 -8.20 -6.72 36.39
N LEU A 113 -8.96 -7.54 37.11
CA LEU A 113 -10.43 -7.45 37.12
C LEU A 113 -10.94 -6.17 37.79
N HIS A 114 -10.26 -5.67 38.82
CA HIS A 114 -10.63 -4.42 39.48
C HIS A 114 -10.20 -3.17 38.69
N ASP A 115 -9.10 -3.26 37.91
CA ASP A 115 -8.53 -2.14 37.18
C ASP A 115 -8.27 -2.53 35.72
N TYR A 116 -9.35 -2.96 35.06
CA TYR A 116 -9.33 -3.51 33.69
C TYR A 116 -8.85 -2.51 32.63
N SER A 117 -9.02 -1.21 32.89
CA SER A 117 -8.58 -0.14 31.97
C SER A 117 -7.08 -0.13 31.71
N HIS A 118 -6.29 -0.61 32.67
CA HIS A 118 -4.84 -0.72 32.57
C HIS A 118 -4.35 -2.09 32.03
N PHE A 119 -5.25 -3.01 31.74
CA PHE A 119 -4.94 -4.23 31.00
C PHE A 119 -4.87 -3.91 29.51
N THR A 120 -3.71 -3.45 29.06
CA THR A 120 -3.54 -2.80 27.76
C THR A 120 -3.21 -3.81 26.67
N VAL A 121 -4.25 -4.43 26.13
CA VAL A 121 -4.20 -5.21 24.87
C VAL A 121 -5.09 -4.49 23.86
N LEU A 122 -4.50 -3.96 22.77
CA LEU A 122 -5.16 -3.02 21.88
C LEU A 122 -4.89 -3.37 20.41
N THR A 123 -5.66 -2.77 19.51
CA THR A 123 -5.26 -2.71 18.09
C THR A 123 -4.24 -1.58 17.88
N ASN A 124 -3.48 -1.68 16.78
CA ASN A 124 -2.56 -0.61 16.35
C ASN A 124 -3.29 0.73 16.29
N ASP A 125 -4.46 0.78 15.65
CA ASP A 125 -5.24 2.00 15.48
C ASP A 125 -5.65 2.60 16.84
N THR A 126 -6.13 1.77 17.76
CA THR A 126 -6.49 2.23 19.11
C THR A 126 -5.28 2.75 19.87
N PHE A 127 -4.12 2.13 19.69
CA PHE A 127 -2.87 2.58 20.31
C PHE A 127 -2.48 3.97 19.78
N PHE A 128 -2.43 4.15 18.45
CA PHE A 128 -2.11 5.44 17.85
C PHE A 128 -3.14 6.52 18.19
N GLN A 129 -4.43 6.20 18.24
CA GLN A 129 -5.46 7.13 18.70
C GLN A 129 -5.24 7.60 20.15
N ARG A 130 -4.79 6.70 21.05
CA ARG A 130 -4.45 7.07 22.43
C ARG A 130 -3.25 8.02 22.47
N ILE A 131 -2.22 7.77 21.66
CA ILE A 131 -1.07 8.68 21.54
C ILE A 131 -1.53 10.04 21.02
N LEU A 132 -2.29 10.07 19.92
CA LEU A 132 -2.79 11.33 19.35
C LEU A 132 -3.61 12.13 20.37
N ARG A 133 -4.48 11.46 21.14
CA ARG A 133 -5.26 12.13 22.21
C ARG A 133 -4.39 12.67 23.34
N ALA A 134 -3.28 12.00 23.65
CA ALA A 134 -2.34 12.52 24.65
C ALA A 134 -1.62 13.79 24.19
N PHE A 135 -1.38 13.94 22.89
CA PHE A 135 -0.67 15.06 22.28
C PHE A 135 -1.57 16.06 21.54
N VAL A 136 -2.88 16.01 21.75
CA VAL A 136 -3.87 16.87 21.09
C VAL A 136 -3.52 18.37 21.20
N ARG A 137 -3.06 18.80 22.35
CA ARG A 137 -2.69 20.22 22.61
C ARG A 137 -1.45 20.61 21.83
N GLU A 138 -0.43 19.77 21.85
CA GLU A 138 0.85 20.00 21.16
C GLU A 138 0.69 19.98 19.64
N LEU A 139 -0.23 19.14 19.15
CA LEU A 139 -0.52 19.02 17.73
C LEU A 139 -1.55 20.04 17.21
N SER A 140 -2.12 20.87 18.10
CA SER A 140 -3.18 21.84 17.76
C SER A 140 -4.38 21.18 17.05
N ILE A 141 -4.74 19.97 17.46
CA ILE A 141 -5.89 19.21 16.95
C ILE A 141 -7.09 19.47 17.88
N ASP A 142 -8.32 19.45 17.34
CA ASP A 142 -9.52 19.53 18.15
C ASP A 142 -9.62 18.32 19.10
N ILE A 143 -10.01 18.56 20.35
CA ILE A 143 -10.16 17.49 21.36
C ILE A 143 -11.20 16.44 20.91
N ASN A 144 -12.19 16.87 20.15
CA ASN A 144 -13.27 16.01 19.64
C ASN A 144 -12.96 15.46 18.22
N PHE A 145 -11.69 15.41 17.82
CA PHE A 145 -11.35 14.88 16.50
C PHE A 145 -11.86 13.44 16.32
N THR A 146 -12.34 13.16 15.12
CA THR A 146 -12.70 11.82 14.67
C THR A 146 -11.72 11.37 13.61
N THR A 147 -11.41 10.08 13.61
CA THR A 147 -10.56 9.50 12.55
C THR A 147 -11.44 9.11 11.39
N GLU A 148 -11.21 9.72 10.22
CA GLU A 148 -11.87 9.33 8.97
C GLU A 148 -11.01 8.31 8.24
N LEU A 149 -11.57 7.14 7.96
CA LEU A 149 -10.90 6.08 7.21
C LEU A 149 -11.15 6.20 5.71
N ASP A 150 -12.30 6.76 5.32
CA ASP A 150 -12.60 7.05 3.93
C ASP A 150 -12.05 8.41 3.55
N THR A 151 -10.97 8.42 2.78
CA THR A 151 -10.35 9.66 2.28
C THR A 151 -11.15 10.31 1.15
N THR A 152 -12.10 9.61 0.53
CA THR A 152 -12.86 10.06 -0.64
C THR A 152 -13.61 11.37 -0.40
N PRO A 153 -14.35 11.57 0.71
CA PRO A 153 -15.04 12.82 0.98
C PRO A 153 -14.07 14.00 1.18
N ILE A 154 -12.92 13.74 1.80
CA ILE A 154 -11.89 14.76 2.04
C ILE A 154 -11.27 15.20 0.72
N LEU A 155 -10.92 14.23 -0.14
CA LEU A 155 -10.38 14.47 -1.47
C LEU A 155 -11.37 15.28 -2.32
N THR A 156 -12.64 14.89 -2.34
CA THR A 156 -13.69 15.59 -3.09
C THR A 156 -13.82 17.04 -2.67
N LYS A 157 -13.92 17.30 -1.36
CA LYS A 157 -13.98 18.67 -0.82
C LYS A 157 -12.72 19.48 -1.14
N SER A 158 -11.55 18.85 -1.07
CA SER A 158 -10.28 19.53 -1.38
C SER A 158 -10.18 19.90 -2.86
N VAL A 159 -10.65 19.02 -3.74
CA VAL A 159 -10.71 19.29 -5.19
C VAL A 159 -11.74 20.36 -5.52
N GLU A 160 -12.89 20.36 -4.86
CA GLU A 160 -13.90 21.43 -5.00
C GLU A 160 -13.34 22.79 -4.58
N ALA A 161 -12.71 22.86 -3.41
CA ALA A 161 -12.06 24.08 -2.93
C ALA A 161 -10.93 24.55 -3.87
N LEU A 162 -10.14 23.63 -4.43
CA LEU A 162 -9.11 23.93 -5.43
C LEU A 162 -9.75 24.56 -6.68
N ILE A 163 -10.87 23.99 -7.17
CA ILE A 163 -11.57 24.48 -8.35
C ILE A 163 -12.17 25.88 -8.10
N GLU A 164 -12.70 26.13 -6.90
CA GLU A 164 -13.18 27.47 -6.53
C GLU A 164 -12.05 28.51 -6.48
N ASP A 165 -10.86 28.13 -6.05
CA ASP A 165 -9.68 29.02 -6.00
C ASP A 165 -9.03 29.28 -7.38
N ILE A 166 -9.38 28.50 -8.41
CA ILE A 166 -8.90 28.70 -9.79
C ILE A 166 -9.18 30.12 -10.28
N THR A 167 -10.32 30.68 -9.92
CA THR A 167 -10.70 32.05 -10.32
C THR A 167 -9.78 33.12 -9.78
N LYS A 168 -9.05 32.83 -8.70
CA LYS A 168 -8.13 33.74 -8.01
C LYS A 168 -6.67 33.57 -8.40
N GLN A 169 -6.32 32.44 -9.06
CA GLN A 169 -4.94 32.09 -9.40
C GLN A 169 -4.77 31.90 -10.92
N GLU A 170 -4.27 32.92 -11.60
CA GLU A 170 -4.11 32.91 -13.06
C GLU A 170 -3.20 31.79 -13.58
N GLU A 171 -2.13 31.44 -12.85
CA GLU A 171 -1.25 30.35 -13.24
C GLU A 171 -1.95 28.99 -13.19
N LEU A 172 -2.74 28.75 -12.13
CA LEU A 172 -3.47 27.51 -11.96
C LEU A 172 -4.56 27.39 -13.04
N ARG A 173 -5.25 28.50 -13.36
CA ARG A 173 -6.24 28.55 -14.42
C ARG A 173 -5.64 28.17 -15.77
N LYS A 174 -4.52 28.78 -16.16
CA LYS A 174 -3.84 28.46 -17.42
C LYS A 174 -3.44 27.00 -17.52
N TRP A 175 -2.90 26.47 -16.43
CA TRP A 175 -2.50 25.05 -16.39
C TRP A 175 -3.68 24.11 -16.55
N LEU A 176 -4.84 24.41 -15.94
CA LEU A 176 -6.05 23.62 -16.08
C LEU A 176 -6.71 23.77 -17.47
N GLU A 177 -6.62 24.94 -18.07
CA GLU A 177 -7.02 25.16 -19.47
C GLU A 177 -6.20 24.28 -20.41
N GLU A 178 -4.88 24.28 -20.28
CA GLU A 178 -3.96 23.44 -21.07
C GLU A 178 -4.28 21.94 -20.88
N LEU A 179 -4.49 21.50 -19.62
CA LEU A 179 -4.84 20.11 -19.31
C LEU A 179 -6.19 19.72 -19.95
N THR A 180 -7.18 20.63 -19.91
CA THR A 180 -8.51 20.40 -20.52
C THR A 180 -8.40 20.26 -22.03
N GLU A 181 -7.66 21.15 -22.66
CA GLU A 181 -7.45 21.10 -24.12
C GLU A 181 -6.73 19.82 -24.54
N GLU A 182 -5.75 19.37 -23.76
CA GLU A 182 -5.03 18.11 -24.02
C GLU A 182 -5.99 16.92 -23.91
N ARG A 183 -6.81 16.85 -22.88
CA ARG A 183 -7.80 15.77 -22.71
C ARG A 183 -8.84 15.74 -23.83
N ILE A 184 -9.37 16.90 -24.24
CA ILE A 184 -10.31 17.01 -25.36
C ILE A 184 -9.64 16.54 -26.67
N ARG A 185 -8.38 16.93 -26.90
CA ARG A 185 -7.60 16.51 -28.07
C ARG A 185 -7.38 15.00 -28.12
N ASP A 186 -7.24 14.39 -26.95
CA ASP A 186 -7.07 12.94 -26.80
C ASP A 186 -8.40 12.17 -26.84
N GLY A 187 -9.54 12.89 -26.95
CA GLY A 187 -10.87 12.29 -27.00
C GLY A 187 -11.36 11.79 -25.64
N GLU A 188 -10.75 12.24 -24.56
CA GLU A 188 -11.19 11.97 -23.21
C GLU A 188 -12.31 12.91 -22.75
N ARG A 189 -12.95 12.56 -21.62
CA ARG A 189 -13.94 13.45 -21.02
C ARG A 189 -13.28 14.75 -20.55
N TRP A 190 -13.94 15.89 -20.79
CA TRP A 190 -13.49 17.21 -20.34
C TRP A 190 -13.57 17.41 -18.82
N ASP A 191 -14.24 16.49 -18.10
CA ASP A 191 -14.35 16.56 -16.64
C ASP A 191 -12.99 16.40 -15.95
N ILE A 192 -12.43 17.54 -15.58
CA ILE A 192 -11.14 17.63 -14.89
C ILE A 192 -11.25 17.14 -13.44
N ARG A 193 -12.44 17.23 -12.80
CA ARG A 193 -12.60 16.85 -11.39
C ARG A 193 -12.18 15.42 -11.14
N SER A 194 -12.65 14.50 -11.95
CA SER A 194 -12.29 13.09 -11.83
C SER A 194 -10.79 12.85 -11.99
N ALA A 195 -10.13 13.55 -12.91
CA ALA A 195 -8.69 13.43 -13.15
C ALA A 195 -7.87 14.01 -11.97
N ILE A 196 -8.25 15.19 -11.47
CA ILE A 196 -7.59 15.79 -10.30
C ILE A 196 -7.80 14.92 -9.05
N THR A 197 -9.03 14.39 -8.85
CA THR A 197 -9.31 13.48 -7.72
C THR A 197 -8.45 12.22 -7.77
N ALA A 198 -8.32 11.62 -8.95
CA ALA A 198 -7.44 10.44 -9.12
C ALA A 198 -5.97 10.77 -8.83
N LEU A 199 -5.47 11.90 -9.35
CA LEU A 199 -4.11 12.37 -9.09
C LEU A 199 -3.90 12.68 -7.60
N THR A 200 -4.86 13.34 -6.96
CA THR A 200 -4.79 13.68 -5.54
C THR A 200 -4.78 12.42 -4.68
N GLY A 201 -5.49 11.36 -5.08
CA GLY A 201 -5.43 10.05 -4.43
C GLY A 201 -4.01 9.46 -4.40
N GLU A 202 -3.21 9.69 -5.44
CA GLU A 202 -1.81 9.25 -5.46
C GLU A 202 -0.93 9.99 -4.42
N LEU A 203 -1.27 11.23 -4.07
CA LEU A 203 -0.53 12.02 -3.07
C LEU A 203 -0.64 11.43 -1.65
N PHE A 204 -1.67 10.62 -1.37
CA PHE A 204 -1.85 9.96 -0.08
C PHE A 204 -1.02 8.67 0.05
N LYS A 205 -0.42 8.18 -1.02
CA LYS A 205 0.47 7.03 -0.96
C LYS A 205 1.78 7.41 -0.29
N GLU A 206 2.25 6.57 0.60
CA GLU A 206 3.48 6.82 1.38
C GLU A 206 4.72 7.01 0.48
N SER A 207 4.81 6.22 -0.60
CA SER A 207 5.86 6.36 -1.61
C SER A 207 5.87 7.73 -2.30
N THR A 208 4.70 8.35 -2.47
CA THR A 208 4.58 9.66 -3.12
C THR A 208 4.95 10.79 -2.16
N LYS A 209 4.63 10.66 -0.87
CA LYS A 209 5.00 11.65 0.17
C LYS A 209 6.52 11.85 0.22
N GLU A 210 7.29 10.76 0.25
CA GLU A 210 8.76 10.84 0.22
C GLU A 210 9.30 11.61 -0.99
N ILE A 211 8.69 11.41 -2.17
CA ILE A 211 9.08 12.11 -3.39
C ILE A 211 8.75 13.59 -3.29
N ILE A 212 7.56 13.94 -2.79
CA ILE A 212 7.11 15.33 -2.65
C ILE A 212 8.00 16.09 -1.65
N GLU A 213 8.31 15.49 -0.49
CA GLU A 213 9.18 16.08 0.52
C GLU A 213 10.59 16.37 -0.02
N LYS A 214 11.11 15.47 -0.88
CA LYS A 214 12.39 15.64 -1.55
C LYS A 214 12.35 16.65 -2.72
N THR A 215 11.15 16.91 -3.29
CA THR A 215 10.97 17.71 -4.51
C THR A 215 10.38 19.10 -4.20
N ASN A 216 10.66 19.69 -3.06
CA ASN A 216 10.02 20.91 -2.54
C ASN A 216 10.29 22.19 -3.38
N ASP A 217 10.94 22.06 -4.55
CA ASP A 217 11.15 23.16 -5.49
C ASP A 217 10.13 23.12 -6.63
N LYS A 218 9.11 24.01 -6.52
CA LYS A 218 8.07 24.18 -7.55
C LYS A 218 8.62 24.45 -8.97
N LYS A 219 9.79 25.10 -9.08
CA LYS A 219 10.42 25.38 -10.40
C LYS A 219 10.98 24.12 -11.02
N SER A 220 11.67 23.31 -10.23
CA SER A 220 12.19 21.99 -10.65
C SER A 220 11.08 21.06 -11.10
N LEU A 221 9.97 21.03 -10.38
CA LEU A 221 8.80 20.22 -10.74
C LEU A 221 8.16 20.68 -12.05
N LYS A 222 7.94 21.99 -12.22
CA LYS A 222 7.43 22.56 -13.49
C LYS A 222 8.35 22.18 -14.68
N HIS A 223 9.67 22.30 -14.49
CA HIS A 223 10.64 21.95 -15.52
C HIS A 223 10.63 20.45 -15.84
N ALA A 224 10.54 19.60 -14.82
CA ALA A 224 10.46 18.15 -15.00
C ALA A 224 9.17 17.74 -15.75
N ILE A 225 8.01 18.31 -15.39
CA ILE A 225 6.74 18.08 -16.09
C ILE A 225 6.84 18.54 -17.54
N HIS A 226 7.33 19.74 -17.79
CA HIS A 226 7.51 20.26 -19.17
C HIS A 226 8.42 19.36 -20.00
N ASN A 227 9.55 18.94 -19.45
CA ASN A 227 10.47 18.02 -20.14
C ASN A 227 9.81 16.66 -20.40
N PHE A 228 9.04 16.14 -19.45
CA PHE A 228 8.29 14.89 -19.61
C PHE A 228 7.29 15.01 -20.76
N HIS A 229 6.47 16.05 -20.78
CA HIS A 229 5.53 16.32 -21.87
C HIS A 229 6.22 16.47 -23.23
N ALA A 230 7.35 17.16 -23.29
CA ALA A 230 8.13 17.30 -24.51
C ALA A 230 8.64 15.94 -25.03
N VAL A 231 9.15 15.09 -24.13
CA VAL A 231 9.61 13.73 -24.47
C VAL A 231 8.45 12.85 -24.93
N VAL A 232 7.32 12.87 -24.20
CA VAL A 232 6.11 12.10 -24.55
C VAL A 232 5.57 12.55 -25.90
N SER A 233 5.42 13.86 -26.12
CA SER A 233 4.95 14.43 -27.38
C SER A 233 5.86 14.05 -28.56
N THR A 234 7.18 14.14 -28.38
CA THR A 234 8.16 13.77 -29.41
C THR A 234 8.07 12.28 -29.75
N LYS A 235 8.00 11.41 -28.74
CA LYS A 235 7.83 9.99 -28.94
C LYS A 235 6.49 9.68 -29.61
N ARG A 236 5.38 10.31 -29.17
CA ARG A 236 4.06 10.15 -29.77
C ARG A 236 4.05 10.52 -31.26
N LYS A 237 4.64 11.67 -31.63
CA LYS A 237 4.80 12.08 -33.04
C LYS A 237 5.61 11.07 -33.85
N ALA A 238 6.70 10.56 -33.29
CA ALA A 238 7.51 9.53 -33.96
C ALA A 238 6.70 8.24 -34.19
N TYR A 239 5.87 7.86 -33.23
CA TYR A 239 4.98 6.70 -33.37
C TYR A 239 3.89 6.91 -34.42
N MET A 240 3.23 8.05 -34.37
CA MET A 240 2.23 8.42 -35.40
C MET A 240 2.85 8.40 -36.81
N GLY A 241 4.07 8.95 -36.96
CA GLY A 241 4.80 8.93 -38.23
C GLY A 241 5.02 7.52 -38.74
N LYS A 242 5.44 6.60 -37.88
CA LYS A 242 5.65 5.19 -38.27
C LYS A 242 4.35 4.46 -38.60
N GLY A 243 3.27 4.75 -37.86
CA GLY A 243 1.93 4.24 -38.19
C GLY A 243 1.47 4.68 -39.58
N LYS A 244 1.68 5.95 -39.93
CA LYS A 244 1.39 6.48 -41.28
C LYS A 244 2.24 5.80 -42.33
N MET A 245 3.57 5.70 -42.12
CA MET A 245 4.46 5.00 -43.06
C MET A 245 4.04 3.53 -43.27
N ALA A 246 3.59 2.82 -42.25
CA ALA A 246 3.10 1.45 -42.41
C ALA A 246 1.85 1.37 -43.29
N LEU A 247 0.92 2.30 -43.11
CA LEU A 247 -0.30 2.38 -43.96
C LEU A 247 0.03 2.79 -45.39
N GLU A 248 0.94 3.72 -45.60
CA GLU A 248 1.44 4.14 -46.93
C GLU A 248 2.08 2.98 -47.66
N LEU A 249 3.00 2.24 -47.03
CA LEU A 249 3.65 1.08 -47.59
C LEU A 249 2.67 -0.04 -47.99
N ILE A 250 1.61 -0.22 -47.19
CA ILE A 250 0.54 -1.20 -47.49
C ILE A 250 -0.22 -0.75 -48.76
N SER A 251 -0.57 0.56 -48.81
CA SER A 251 -1.31 1.14 -49.93
C SER A 251 -0.50 1.21 -51.25
N GLU A 252 0.76 1.67 -51.19
CA GLU A 252 1.64 1.77 -52.35
C GLU A 252 1.89 0.45 -53.04
N ARG A 253 1.86 -0.66 -52.29
CA ARG A 253 2.03 -2.01 -52.82
C ARG A 253 0.73 -2.68 -53.26
N GLY A 254 -0.37 -1.92 -53.30
CA GLY A 254 -1.66 -2.39 -53.76
C GLY A 254 -2.38 -3.36 -52.80
N TYR A 255 -1.97 -3.39 -51.53
CA TYR A 255 -2.64 -4.18 -50.51
C TYR A 255 -3.76 -3.39 -49.85
N SER A 256 -4.88 -4.08 -49.58
CA SER A 256 -6.05 -3.51 -48.90
C SER A 256 -6.30 -4.22 -47.56
N HIS A 257 -7.26 -3.72 -46.81
CA HIS A 257 -7.73 -4.33 -45.57
C HIS A 257 -8.12 -5.81 -45.73
N ASP A 258 -8.56 -6.23 -46.92
CA ASP A 258 -9.00 -7.57 -47.22
C ASP A 258 -7.85 -8.59 -47.28
N ASN A 259 -6.62 -8.14 -47.37
CA ASN A 259 -5.44 -8.98 -47.34
C ASN A 259 -5.08 -9.47 -45.92
N PHE A 260 -5.54 -8.71 -44.90
CA PHE A 260 -5.22 -8.95 -43.49
C PHE A 260 -6.41 -9.54 -42.73
N LYS A 261 -6.11 -10.28 -41.68
CA LYS A 261 -7.13 -10.64 -40.70
C LYS A 261 -7.64 -9.35 -40.04
N LEU A 262 -8.93 -9.21 -39.89
CA LEU A 262 -9.76 -8.02 -39.59
C LEU A 262 -9.29 -7.02 -38.53
N LYS A 263 -8.23 -7.27 -37.77
CA LYS A 263 -7.82 -6.41 -36.67
C LYS A 263 -6.47 -5.68 -36.87
N PHE A 264 -5.64 -6.13 -37.81
CA PHE A 264 -4.28 -5.60 -37.93
C PHE A 264 -4.18 -4.20 -38.51
N THR A 265 -4.88 -3.93 -39.59
CA THR A 265 -4.90 -2.60 -40.21
C THR A 265 -5.45 -1.53 -39.28
N LYS A 266 -6.45 -1.89 -38.46
CA LYS A 266 -7.00 -0.99 -37.42
C LYS A 266 -5.98 -0.61 -36.34
N VAL A 267 -4.97 -1.45 -36.10
CA VAL A 267 -3.91 -1.10 -35.15
C VAL A 267 -3.01 -0.01 -35.75
N PHE A 268 -2.62 -0.13 -37.03
CA PHE A 268 -1.84 0.91 -37.70
C PHE A 268 -2.61 2.23 -37.80
N GLU A 269 -3.92 2.18 -38.05
CA GLU A 269 -4.81 3.36 -38.02
C GLU A 269 -4.80 4.02 -36.63
N LYS A 270 -4.96 3.24 -35.59
CA LYS A 270 -4.92 3.76 -34.20
C LYS A 270 -3.55 4.36 -33.86
N VAL A 271 -2.45 3.71 -34.31
CA VAL A 271 -1.12 4.25 -34.12
C VAL A 271 -0.94 5.54 -34.93
N ALA A 272 -1.38 5.59 -36.18
CA ALA A 272 -1.30 6.76 -37.05
C ALA A 272 -2.12 7.96 -36.54
N THR A 273 -3.24 7.70 -35.87
CA THR A 273 -4.10 8.72 -35.23
C THR A 273 -3.70 9.09 -33.83
N GLY A 274 -2.72 8.36 -33.24
CA GLY A 274 -2.26 8.61 -31.86
C GLY A 274 -3.19 8.10 -30.77
N THR A 275 -4.20 7.27 -31.09
CA THR A 275 -5.15 6.67 -30.12
C THR A 275 -4.62 5.33 -29.59
N LEU A 276 -3.41 5.38 -28.96
CA LEU A 276 -2.69 4.18 -28.48
C LEU A 276 -3.38 3.49 -27.30
N ASP A 277 -4.05 4.22 -26.47
CA ASP A 277 -4.83 3.79 -25.31
C ASP A 277 -6.02 2.89 -25.67
N LYS A 278 -6.50 2.97 -26.89
CA LYS A 278 -7.57 2.09 -27.43
C LYS A 278 -7.07 0.77 -28.01
N ILE A 279 -5.77 0.48 -27.87
CA ILE A 279 -5.18 -0.80 -28.29
C ILE A 279 -5.22 -1.73 -27.07
N THR A 280 -6.09 -2.73 -27.12
CA THR A 280 -6.24 -3.70 -26.03
C THR A 280 -5.12 -4.74 -26.01
N ASP A 281 -4.81 -5.30 -24.82
CA ASP A 281 -3.83 -6.38 -24.65
C ASP A 281 -4.14 -7.61 -25.54
N ALA A 282 -5.44 -7.89 -25.77
CA ALA A 282 -5.86 -8.95 -26.68
C ALA A 282 -5.44 -8.67 -28.13
N THR A 283 -5.46 -7.40 -28.55
CA THR A 283 -5.01 -6.99 -29.89
C THR A 283 -3.48 -7.05 -29.97
N LEU A 284 -2.78 -6.66 -28.90
CA LEU A 284 -1.33 -6.72 -28.78
C LEU A 284 -0.83 -8.17 -28.82
N LYS A 285 -1.51 -9.09 -28.15
CA LYS A 285 -1.14 -10.51 -28.09
C LYS A 285 -1.11 -11.15 -29.48
N HIS A 286 -2.04 -10.80 -30.36
CA HIS A 286 -2.06 -11.29 -31.76
C HIS A 286 -0.96 -10.69 -32.65
N LEU A 287 -0.40 -9.55 -32.27
CA LEU A 287 0.72 -8.93 -33.00
C LEU A 287 2.07 -9.61 -32.73
N TYR A 288 2.17 -10.45 -31.69
CA TYR A 288 3.36 -11.27 -31.40
C TYR A 288 3.39 -12.58 -32.19
N ASP A 289 2.25 -12.96 -32.79
CA ASP A 289 2.18 -14.12 -33.64
C ASP A 289 3.06 -13.91 -34.87
N SER A 290 3.51 -15.00 -35.49
CA SER A 290 4.34 -14.94 -36.69
C SER A 290 3.69 -14.03 -37.74
N PRO A 291 4.43 -13.11 -38.40
CA PRO A 291 3.85 -12.21 -39.40
C PRO A 291 3.02 -12.95 -40.48
N GLU A 292 3.31 -14.20 -40.73
CA GLU A 292 2.58 -15.08 -41.64
C GLU A 292 1.12 -15.30 -41.21
N GLU A 293 0.85 -15.25 -39.92
CA GLU A 293 -0.49 -15.43 -39.33
C GLU A 293 -1.39 -14.20 -39.45
N TRP A 294 -0.82 -13.06 -39.84
CA TRP A 294 -1.57 -11.78 -39.96
C TRP A 294 -2.43 -11.72 -41.21
N PHE A 295 -2.21 -12.63 -42.13
CA PHE A 295 -2.87 -12.63 -43.44
C PHE A 295 -4.03 -13.63 -43.53
N ASN A 296 -4.97 -13.33 -44.42
CA ASN A 296 -5.96 -14.29 -44.84
C ASN A 296 -5.28 -15.39 -45.69
N LYS A 297 -5.71 -16.64 -45.57
CA LYS A 297 -5.12 -17.77 -46.26
C LYS A 297 -4.90 -17.45 -47.76
N GLY A 298 -3.66 -17.67 -48.24
CA GLY A 298 -3.28 -17.47 -49.62
C GLY A 298 -2.97 -16.02 -50.06
N LYS A 299 -3.01 -15.04 -49.14
CA LYS A 299 -2.75 -13.65 -49.47
C LYS A 299 -1.41 -13.08 -48.89
N ALA A 300 -0.61 -13.94 -48.30
CA ALA A 300 0.72 -13.57 -47.81
C ALA A 300 1.75 -13.58 -48.91
N SER A 301 2.42 -12.43 -49.18
CA SER A 301 3.60 -12.38 -50.05
C SER A 301 4.86 -12.19 -49.20
N PRO A 302 6.06 -12.63 -49.66
CA PRO A 302 7.31 -12.40 -48.95
C PRO A 302 7.59 -10.92 -48.65
N GLU A 303 7.20 -10.04 -49.55
CA GLU A 303 7.37 -8.60 -49.45
C GLU A 303 6.45 -8.00 -48.37
N LEU A 304 5.22 -8.47 -48.31
CA LEU A 304 4.24 -8.05 -47.32
C LEU A 304 4.62 -8.52 -45.91
N ILE A 305 5.14 -9.73 -45.80
CA ILE A 305 5.70 -10.28 -44.55
C ILE A 305 6.89 -9.45 -44.09
N ALA A 306 7.79 -9.04 -44.99
CA ALA A 306 8.93 -8.17 -44.65
C ALA A 306 8.45 -6.81 -44.12
N CYS A 307 7.44 -6.19 -44.75
CA CYS A 307 6.83 -4.95 -44.31
C CYS A 307 6.24 -5.07 -42.90
N CYS A 308 5.51 -6.15 -42.63
CA CYS A 308 4.91 -6.43 -41.34
C CYS A 308 5.95 -6.73 -40.23
N ARG A 309 7.10 -7.32 -40.57
CA ARG A 309 8.22 -7.50 -39.63
C ARG A 309 8.80 -6.16 -39.15
N VAL A 310 8.87 -5.16 -40.04
CA VAL A 310 9.28 -3.80 -39.64
C VAL A 310 8.29 -3.22 -38.65
N ALA A 311 6.99 -3.36 -38.90
CA ALA A 311 5.94 -2.93 -38.02
C ALA A 311 5.94 -3.66 -36.67
N ASN A 312 6.25 -4.96 -36.66
CA ASN A 312 6.33 -5.79 -35.45
C ASN A 312 7.54 -5.40 -34.56
N ASN A 313 8.70 -5.16 -35.16
CA ASN A 313 9.87 -4.66 -34.41
C ASN A 313 9.60 -3.33 -33.73
N PHE A 314 8.81 -2.50 -34.36
CA PHE A 314 8.36 -1.24 -33.82
C PHE A 314 7.48 -1.41 -32.57
N GLN A 315 6.57 -2.35 -32.58
CA GLN A 315 5.65 -2.62 -31.48
C GLN A 315 6.34 -3.22 -30.25
N ARG A 316 7.35 -4.07 -30.45
CA ARG A 316 8.21 -4.56 -29.36
C ARG A 316 8.92 -3.40 -28.64
N HIS A 317 9.20 -2.32 -29.37
CA HIS A 317 9.81 -1.11 -28.79
C HIS A 317 8.81 -0.31 -27.95
N ILE A 318 7.55 -0.20 -28.38
CA ILE A 318 6.47 0.44 -27.62
C ILE A 318 6.25 -0.27 -26.29
N GLN A 319 6.13 -1.59 -26.29
CA GLN A 319 5.86 -2.33 -25.04
C GLN A 319 7.01 -2.29 -24.04
N ARG A 320 8.27 -2.27 -24.50
CA ARG A 320 9.42 -2.11 -23.59
C ARG A 320 9.48 -0.74 -22.93
N SER A 321 8.88 0.27 -23.57
CA SER A 321 8.85 1.64 -23.06
C SER A 321 7.64 1.94 -22.16
N TYR A 322 6.61 1.06 -22.18
CA TYR A 322 5.33 1.22 -21.43
C TYR A 322 5.16 0.25 -20.27
N LYS A 323 6.11 -0.65 -19.99
CA LYS A 323 6.09 -1.41 -18.74
C LYS A 323 6.70 -0.54 -17.64
N PRO A 324 5.94 -0.32 -16.51
CA PRO A 324 6.45 0.36 -15.32
C PRO A 324 7.58 -0.41 -14.66
#